data_fed9eed2b4b32f7115135278551a0c27
#
_entry.id   fed9eed2b4b32f7115135278551a0c27
#
_cell.length_a   1.000
_cell.length_b   1.000
_cell.length_c   1.000
_cell.angle_alpha   90.00
_cell.angle_beta   90.00
_cell.angle_gamma   90.00
#
_symmetry.space_group_name_H-M   'P 1'
#
loop_
_entity.id
_entity.type
_entity.pdbx_description
1 polymer ?
#
loop_
_entity_poly.entity_id
_entity_poly.type
_entity_poly.pdbx_seq_one_letter_code
_entity_poly.pdbx_strand_id
1 'polypeptide(L)'
;MRISGAFLAEKTAAVANKLDVTGGVISKYKVGRDRVAQFDIVVLTQGDTGGADRLIVVEVSPPEGGQPLHMHRELPMSIMNGDVGFACFQFRLTLNVNGRWIIGMKGAAGEVSLPLTVSGPLPRNGR
;
A
#
# COMPACT_ATOMS: atom_id res chain seq x y z
N MET A 1 -2.36 -12.66 -15.10
CA MET A 1 -2.04 -12.17 -13.76
C MET A 1 -3.13 -11.24 -13.27
N ARG A 2 -3.51 -11.40 -12.06
CA ARG A 2 -4.49 -10.50 -11.42
C ARG A 2 -4.11 -10.30 -9.97
N ILE A 3 -4.53 -9.17 -9.42
CA ILE A 3 -4.36 -8.88 -8.00
C ILE A 3 -5.44 -9.66 -7.24
N SER A 4 -5.01 -10.55 -6.35
CA SER A 4 -5.93 -11.34 -5.54
C SER A 4 -6.17 -10.74 -4.17
N GLY A 5 -5.35 -9.79 -3.76
CA GLY A 5 -5.49 -9.11 -2.49
C GLY A 5 -4.32 -8.20 -2.21
N ALA A 6 -4.45 -7.46 -1.13
CA ALA A 6 -3.36 -6.60 -0.67
C ALA A 6 -3.56 -6.30 0.81
N PHE A 7 -2.48 -5.92 1.47
CA PHE A 7 -2.56 -5.47 2.86
C PHE A 7 -1.37 -4.59 3.21
N LEU A 8 -1.47 -3.91 4.33
CA LEU A 8 -0.42 -3.06 4.85
C LEU A 8 0.30 -3.77 5.99
N ALA A 9 1.60 -3.59 6.09
CA ALA A 9 2.41 -4.18 7.13
C ALA A 9 3.49 -3.20 7.58
N GLU A 10 4.01 -3.40 8.78
CA GLU A 10 5.10 -2.56 9.29
C GLU A 10 6.38 -2.82 8.52
N LYS A 11 6.65 -4.09 8.25
CA LYS A 11 7.89 -4.48 7.60
C LYS A 11 7.70 -5.80 6.87
N THR A 12 8.36 -5.93 5.74
CA THR A 12 8.34 -7.17 4.97
C THR A 12 9.74 -7.54 4.53
N ALA A 13 9.95 -8.82 4.29
CA ALA A 13 11.19 -9.34 3.73
C ALA A 13 10.89 -10.55 2.87
N ALA A 14 11.57 -10.65 1.74
CA ALA A 14 11.47 -11.83 0.88
C ALA A 14 12.67 -12.73 1.15
N VAL A 15 12.42 -13.93 1.64
CA VAL A 15 13.46 -14.89 2.00
C VAL A 15 13.11 -16.23 1.36
N ALA A 16 14.01 -16.76 0.56
CA ALA A 16 13.83 -18.04 -0.11
C ALA A 16 12.50 -18.12 -0.87
N ASN A 17 12.18 -17.08 -1.60
CA ASN A 17 10.95 -16.94 -2.38
C ASN A 17 9.68 -16.95 -1.56
N LYS A 18 9.80 -16.69 -0.27
CA LYS A 18 8.66 -16.58 0.64
C LYS A 18 8.65 -15.20 1.25
N LEU A 19 7.47 -14.78 1.64
CA LEU A 19 7.28 -13.48 2.24
C LEU A 19 7.20 -13.59 3.75
N ASP A 20 8.10 -12.90 4.43
CA ASP A 20 8.03 -12.72 5.88
C ASP A 20 7.40 -11.36 6.16
N VAL A 21 6.42 -11.34 7.04
CA VAL A 21 5.68 -10.12 7.39
C VAL A 21 5.78 -9.88 8.88
N THR A 22 6.16 -8.68 9.24
CA THR A 22 6.17 -8.23 10.63
C THR A 22 5.13 -7.12 10.77
N GLY A 23 4.25 -7.26 11.77
CA GLY A 23 3.26 -6.22 12.01
C GLY A 23 2.24 -6.05 10.89
N GLY A 24 1.79 -7.11 10.32
CA GLY A 24 0.64 -7.12 9.41
C GLY A 24 -0.56 -7.71 10.14
N VAL A 25 -1.72 -7.36 9.79
CA VAL A 25 -2.23 -6.40 8.83
C VAL A 25 -2.46 -5.07 9.54
N ILE A 26 -1.99 -3.96 8.95
CA ILE A 26 -2.21 -2.65 9.54
C ILE A 26 -3.53 -2.08 9.02
N SER A 27 -4.40 -1.69 9.92
CA SER A 27 -5.61 -0.93 9.60
C SER A 27 -5.69 0.37 10.39
N LYS A 28 -4.76 0.54 11.33
CA LYS A 28 -4.65 1.75 12.15
C LYS A 28 -3.19 2.16 12.22
N TYR A 29 -2.94 3.45 12.19
CA TYR A 29 -1.58 3.96 12.27
C TYR A 29 -1.55 5.19 13.16
N LYS A 30 -0.63 5.18 14.11
CA LYS A 30 -0.43 6.33 14.98
C LYS A 30 0.80 7.09 14.51
N VAL A 31 0.60 8.31 14.04
CA VAL A 31 1.70 9.15 13.56
C VAL A 31 2.20 10.05 14.69
N GLY A 32 3.46 10.45 14.58
CA GLY A 32 4.03 11.44 15.47
C GLY A 32 3.72 12.85 15.02
N ARG A 33 4.40 13.81 15.61
CA ARG A 33 4.18 15.24 15.29
C ARG A 33 4.59 15.60 13.88
N ASP A 34 5.53 14.87 13.31
CA ASP A 34 5.93 15.07 11.92
C ASP A 34 4.89 14.55 10.95
N ARG A 35 3.91 13.81 11.45
CA ARG A 35 2.82 13.23 10.65
C ARG A 35 3.30 12.25 9.57
N VAL A 36 4.48 11.72 9.70
CA VAL A 36 5.03 10.79 8.71
C VAL A 36 4.66 9.37 9.08
N ALA A 37 4.11 8.64 8.12
CA ALA A 37 3.85 7.22 8.24
C ALA A 37 4.80 6.46 7.32
N GLN A 38 5.26 5.33 7.79
CA GLN A 38 6.15 4.46 7.05
C GLN A 38 5.66 3.04 7.17
N PHE A 39 5.38 2.41 6.05
CA PHE A 39 4.85 1.06 6.03
C PHE A 39 5.06 0.43 4.67
N ASP A 40 4.85 -0.86 4.60
CA ASP A 40 4.93 -1.61 3.36
C ASP A 40 3.53 -1.96 2.87
N ILE A 41 3.32 -1.89 1.57
CA ILE A 41 2.12 -2.42 0.95
C ILE A 41 2.50 -3.74 0.30
N VAL A 42 1.77 -4.79 0.65
CA VAL A 42 1.93 -6.10 0.05
C VAL A 42 0.81 -6.32 -0.95
N VAL A 43 1.16 -6.68 -2.16
CA VAL A 43 0.21 -7.02 -3.22
C VAL A 43 0.36 -8.50 -3.52
N LEU A 44 -0.74 -9.22 -3.46
CA LEU A 44 -0.78 -10.64 -3.77
C LEU A 44 -1.37 -10.82 -5.18
N THR A 45 -0.75 -11.67 -5.96
CA THR A 45 -1.16 -11.89 -7.34
C THR A 45 -1.43 -13.36 -7.60
N GLN A 46 -2.30 -13.61 -8.56
CA GLN A 46 -2.62 -14.94 -9.03
C GLN A 46 -2.79 -14.93 -10.53
N GLY A 47 -2.65 -16.09 -11.11
CA GLY A 47 -3.03 -16.31 -12.48
C GLY A 47 -1.86 -16.42 -13.41
N ASP A 48 -2.21 -16.54 -14.67
CA ASP A 48 -1.26 -16.83 -15.70
C ASP A 48 -0.48 -15.61 -16.14
N THR A 49 0.35 -15.82 -17.11
CA THR A 49 1.25 -14.82 -17.66
C THR A 49 0.62 -14.02 -18.79
N GLY A 50 -0.69 -14.08 -18.94
CA GLY A 50 -1.32 -13.48 -20.10
C GLY A 50 -1.36 -11.98 -20.12
N GLY A 51 -1.16 -11.33 -19.01
CA GLY A 51 -1.20 -9.88 -18.95
C GLY A 51 0.17 -9.26 -19.06
N ALA A 52 0.33 -8.32 -19.94
CA ALA A 52 1.59 -7.66 -20.12
C ALA A 52 1.75 -6.41 -19.25
N ASP A 53 0.65 -5.86 -18.78
CA ASP A 53 0.69 -4.59 -18.07
C ASP A 53 0.90 -4.82 -16.57
N ARG A 54 2.08 -4.43 -16.11
CA ARG A 54 2.48 -4.57 -14.71
C ARG A 54 2.35 -3.27 -13.93
N LEU A 55 1.87 -2.22 -14.57
CA LEU A 55 1.79 -0.91 -13.93
C LEU A 55 0.59 -0.84 -13.00
N ILE A 56 0.81 -0.33 -11.81
CA ILE A 56 -0.28 -0.02 -10.88
C ILE A 56 -0.18 1.42 -10.43
N VAL A 57 -1.34 1.99 -10.15
CA VAL A 57 -1.44 3.32 -9.57
C VAL A 57 -1.88 3.17 -8.13
N VAL A 58 -1.12 3.75 -7.21
CA VAL A 58 -1.47 3.79 -5.80
C VAL A 58 -2.05 5.17 -5.53
N GLU A 59 -3.29 5.19 -5.06
CA GLU A 59 -3.99 6.43 -4.75
C GLU A 59 -4.22 6.50 -3.24
N VAL A 60 -3.71 7.55 -2.61
CA VAL A 60 -3.89 7.77 -1.19
C VAL A 60 -4.87 8.92 -1.03
N SER A 61 -6.07 8.59 -0.55
CA SER A 61 -7.17 9.55 -0.43
C SER A 61 -7.36 9.95 1.02
N PRO A 62 -7.27 11.25 1.32
CA PRO A 62 -7.48 11.72 2.68
C PRO A 62 -8.96 11.64 3.06
N PRO A 63 -9.27 11.70 4.36
CA PRO A 63 -10.67 11.80 4.78
C PRO A 63 -11.26 13.14 4.32
N GLU A 64 -12.56 13.18 4.20
CA GLU A 64 -13.33 14.39 3.92
C GLU A 64 -13.01 15.07 2.58
N GLY A 65 -12.66 14.26 1.58
CA GLY A 65 -12.58 14.78 0.22
C GLY A 65 -11.40 15.67 -0.09
N GLY A 66 -10.33 15.61 0.70
CA GLY A 66 -9.11 16.28 0.34
C GLY A 66 -8.53 15.71 -0.96
N GLN A 67 -7.53 16.38 -1.47
CA GLN A 67 -6.96 15.99 -2.75
C GLN A 67 -6.14 14.72 -2.61
N PRO A 68 -6.42 13.68 -3.41
CA PRO A 68 -5.67 12.43 -3.31
C PRO A 68 -4.27 12.57 -3.89
N LEU A 69 -3.37 11.76 -3.37
CA LEU A 69 -2.02 11.63 -3.85
C LEU A 69 -1.92 10.39 -4.71
N HIS A 70 -1.31 10.51 -5.88
CA HIS A 70 -1.14 9.40 -6.82
C HIS A 70 0.32 9.04 -6.97
N MET A 71 0.60 7.74 -6.97
CA MET A 71 1.95 7.24 -7.19
C MET A 71 1.88 6.05 -8.14
N HIS A 72 2.88 5.91 -8.96
CA HIS A 72 2.97 4.81 -9.91
C HIS A 72 4.01 3.82 -9.46
N ARG A 73 3.68 2.53 -9.59
CA ARG A 73 4.60 1.44 -9.27
C ARG A 73 4.47 0.38 -10.34
N GLU A 74 5.52 -0.40 -10.49
CA GLU A 74 5.54 -1.48 -11.45
C GLU A 74 5.73 -2.80 -10.71
N LEU A 75 4.87 -3.76 -11.00
CA LEU A 75 4.99 -5.09 -10.41
C LEU A 75 6.22 -5.79 -10.99
N PRO A 76 7.00 -6.50 -10.17
CA PRO A 76 8.19 -7.17 -10.66
C PRO A 76 7.85 -8.23 -11.72
N MET A 77 8.72 -8.39 -12.69
CA MET A 77 8.50 -9.41 -13.72
C MET A 77 8.46 -10.82 -13.15
N SER A 78 9.15 -11.05 -12.05
CA SER A 78 9.22 -12.39 -11.46
C SER A 78 7.85 -12.93 -11.05
N ILE A 79 6.89 -12.06 -10.72
CA ILE A 79 5.56 -12.53 -10.32
C ILE A 79 4.71 -12.97 -11.50
N MET A 80 5.16 -12.70 -12.71
CA MET A 80 4.42 -13.08 -13.93
C MET A 80 4.59 -14.55 -14.28
N ASN A 81 5.53 -15.24 -13.64
CA ASN A 81 5.89 -16.61 -13.99
C ASN A 81 5.35 -17.65 -13.03
N GLY A 82 4.54 -17.27 -12.07
CA GLY A 82 4.03 -18.19 -11.08
C GLY A 82 2.51 -18.13 -10.96
N ASP A 83 1.96 -19.19 -10.38
CA ASP A 83 0.53 -19.23 -10.11
C ASP A 83 0.14 -18.26 -8.99
N VAL A 84 1.03 -18.05 -8.07
CA VAL A 84 0.84 -17.15 -6.92
C VAL A 84 2.11 -16.35 -6.75
N GLY A 85 1.97 -15.06 -6.60
CA GLY A 85 3.10 -14.18 -6.38
C GLY A 85 2.78 -13.07 -5.40
N PHE A 86 3.80 -12.32 -5.06
CA PHE A 86 3.65 -11.15 -4.22
C PHE A 86 4.61 -10.06 -4.64
N ALA A 87 4.25 -8.83 -4.33
CA ALA A 87 5.14 -7.68 -4.47
C ALA A 87 5.01 -6.83 -3.23
N CYS A 88 6.11 -6.23 -2.80
CA CYS A 88 6.13 -5.36 -1.62
C CYS A 88 6.68 -4.01 -2.02
N PHE A 89 6.00 -2.96 -1.58
CA PHE A 89 6.43 -1.60 -1.83
C PHE A 89 6.52 -0.85 -0.52
N GLN A 90 7.63 -0.16 -0.32
CA GLN A 90 7.81 0.69 0.84
C GLN A 90 7.25 2.07 0.56
N PHE A 91 6.50 2.60 1.53
CA PHE A 91 5.93 3.93 1.44
C PHE A 91 6.29 4.76 2.65
N ARG A 92 6.56 6.01 2.39
CA ARG A 92 6.75 7.02 3.41
C ARG A 92 5.89 8.20 3.03
N LEU A 93 4.87 8.45 3.83
CA LEU A 93 3.83 9.42 3.48
C LEU A 93 3.60 10.39 4.63
N THR A 94 3.27 11.62 4.28
CA THR A 94 2.80 12.57 5.27
C THR A 94 1.29 12.50 5.30
N LEU A 95 0.75 12.06 6.43
CA LEU A 95 -0.70 11.93 6.63
C LEU A 95 -1.14 13.07 7.54
N ASN A 96 -1.46 14.18 6.94
CA ASN A 96 -1.56 15.47 7.61
C ASN A 96 -2.80 15.68 8.46
N VAL A 97 -3.78 14.79 8.39
CA VAL A 97 -4.98 14.88 9.21
C VAL A 97 -5.31 13.52 9.77
N ASN A 98 -6.01 13.51 10.91
CA ASN A 98 -6.53 12.27 11.47
C ASN A 98 -7.79 11.86 10.73
N GLY A 99 -8.10 10.58 10.80
CA GLY A 99 -9.32 10.07 10.22
C GLY A 99 -9.06 8.84 9.36
N ARG A 100 -10.05 8.50 8.55
CA ARG A 100 -10.00 7.31 7.73
C ARG A 100 -9.46 7.65 6.34
N TRP A 101 -8.25 7.22 6.09
CA TRP A 101 -7.62 7.31 4.79
C TRP A 101 -7.93 6.06 3.99
N ILE A 102 -7.97 6.18 2.68
CA ILE A 102 -8.15 5.04 1.80
C ILE A 102 -6.93 4.95 0.90
N ILE A 103 -6.32 3.77 0.91
CA ILE A 103 -5.19 3.49 0.04
C ILE A 103 -5.69 2.53 -1.02
N GLY A 104 -5.83 3.03 -2.23
CA GLY A 104 -6.31 2.25 -3.36
C GLY A 104 -5.18 1.87 -4.28
N MET A 105 -5.30 0.71 -4.89
CA MET A 105 -4.38 0.26 -5.92
C MET A 105 -5.19 -0.22 -7.08
N LYS A 106 -4.84 0.23 -8.29
CA LYS A 106 -5.54 -0.22 -9.47
C LYS A 106 -4.64 -0.24 -10.69
N GLY A 107 -4.99 -1.11 -11.60
CA GLY A 107 -4.30 -1.29 -12.86
C GLY A 107 -4.99 -2.33 -13.67
N ALA A 108 -4.38 -2.75 -14.76
CA ALA A 108 -4.94 -3.81 -15.58
C ALA A 108 -5.10 -5.13 -14.82
N ALA A 109 -4.28 -5.34 -13.80
CA ALA A 109 -4.30 -6.57 -13.01
C ALA A 109 -5.40 -6.60 -11.94
N GLY A 110 -6.10 -5.49 -11.72
CA GLY A 110 -7.18 -5.44 -10.74
C GLY A 110 -7.16 -4.19 -9.90
N GLU A 111 -8.04 -4.18 -8.92
CA GLU A 111 -8.25 -3.02 -8.07
C GLU A 111 -8.55 -3.48 -6.65
N VAL A 112 -7.96 -2.79 -5.66
CA VAL A 112 -8.22 -3.07 -4.26
C VAL A 112 -8.10 -1.77 -3.48
N SER A 113 -8.92 -1.63 -2.43
CA SER A 113 -8.90 -0.46 -1.55
C SER A 113 -8.70 -0.91 -0.12
N LEU A 114 -7.79 -0.24 0.58
CA LEU A 114 -7.43 -0.56 1.96
C LEU A 114 -7.69 0.65 2.84
N PRO A 115 -8.52 0.52 3.89
CA PRO A 115 -8.71 1.61 4.83
C PRO A 115 -7.55 1.68 5.82
N LEU A 116 -7.20 2.90 6.21
CA LEU A 116 -6.20 3.14 7.22
C LEU A 116 -6.68 4.27 8.11
N THR A 117 -6.98 3.95 9.36
CA THR A 117 -7.38 4.96 10.34
C THR A 117 -6.14 5.57 10.97
N VAL A 118 -5.98 6.86 10.80
CA VAL A 118 -4.80 7.60 11.23
C VAL A 118 -5.15 8.43 12.45
N SER A 119 -4.32 8.35 13.47
CA SER A 119 -4.42 9.16 14.67
C SER A 119 -3.07 9.69 15.07
N GLY A 120 -3.07 10.69 15.91
CA GLY A 120 -1.84 11.28 16.43
C GLY A 120 -2.01 12.75 16.74
N PRO A 121 -0.99 13.38 17.34
CA PRO A 121 -1.05 14.80 17.62
C PRO A 121 -1.06 15.59 16.33
N LEU A 122 -1.91 16.60 16.27
CA LEU A 122 -1.92 17.49 15.12
C LEU A 122 -0.68 18.38 15.13
N PRO A 123 -0.20 18.79 13.96
CA PRO A 123 0.94 19.72 13.91
C PRO A 123 0.59 21.00 14.64
N ARG A 124 1.59 21.58 15.29
CA ARG A 124 1.40 22.88 15.89
C ARG A 124 1.38 23.93 14.79
N ASN A 125 0.33 24.71 14.78
CA ASN A 125 0.13 25.70 13.74
C ASN A 125 0.70 27.05 14.13
N GLY A 126 1.87 27.08 14.71
CA GLY A 126 2.42 28.32 15.17
C GLY A 126 1.71 28.87 16.41
N ARG A 127 1.15 27.98 17.17
CA ARG A 127 0.47 28.34 18.43
C ARG A 127 1.08 27.62 19.56
#